data_d5a4e4a7f62dca9ef70491490249ddcc
#
_entry.id   d5a4e4a7f62dca9ef70491490249ddcc
#
_cell.length_a   1.000
_cell.length_b   1.000
_cell.length_c   1.000
_cell.angle_alpha   90.00
_cell.angle_beta   90.00
_cell.angle_gamma   90.00
#
_symmetry.space_group_name_H-M   'P 1'
#
loop_
_entity.id
_entity.type
_entity.pdbx_description
1 polymer ?
#
loop_
_entity_poly.entity_id
_entity_poly.type
_entity_poly.pdbx_seq_one_letter_code
_entity_poly.pdbx_strand_id
1 'polypeptide(L)'
;IDYATLAISIKDWGKALGFHDVRIANAQTDMLKVESELQEWLNNGFHGDMDYMAKHGTKRTRPAELEPRTQRVISVYMNYTPPDVHNSWDVINDTQKAFVSRYALGRDYHKVLRARLQKLADKITDQIGSFNYRVFSDSAPVMEVAWAQQSGLGWRGKHTLLLSRQAGSMFFLAEMYTDLPLPVDEATTNQYCGSCTRCIDVCPTQAI
;
A
#
# COMPACT_ATOMS: atom_id res chain seq x y z
N ILE A 1 -14.21 -24.93 3.24
CA ILE A 1 -13.80 -23.83 2.35
C ILE A 1 -12.43 -24.19 1.78
N ASP A 2 -12.32 -24.22 0.46
CA ASP A 2 -11.01 -24.31 -0.21
C ASP A 2 -10.39 -22.90 -0.29
N TYR A 3 -9.48 -22.62 0.64
CA TYR A 3 -8.82 -21.31 0.71
C TYR A 3 -7.83 -21.07 -0.43
N ALA A 4 -7.33 -22.10 -1.10
CA ALA A 4 -6.46 -21.93 -2.27
C ALA A 4 -7.26 -21.40 -3.47
N THR A 5 -8.39 -22.03 -3.77
CA THR A 5 -9.33 -21.55 -4.79
C THR A 5 -9.88 -20.16 -4.44
N LEU A 6 -10.21 -19.91 -3.18
CA LEU A 6 -10.69 -18.60 -2.73
C LEU A 6 -9.65 -17.50 -2.94
N ALA A 7 -8.37 -17.76 -2.65
CA ALA A 7 -7.30 -16.78 -2.85
C ALA A 7 -7.13 -16.41 -4.35
N ILE A 8 -7.28 -17.36 -5.26
CA ILE A 8 -7.27 -17.10 -6.70
C ILE A 8 -8.46 -16.21 -7.06
N SER A 9 -9.67 -16.55 -6.59
CA SER A 9 -10.88 -15.77 -6.85
C SER A 9 -10.76 -14.34 -6.31
N ILE A 10 -10.21 -14.15 -5.12
CA ILE A 10 -9.97 -12.82 -4.51
C ILE A 10 -9.08 -11.97 -5.43
N LYS A 11 -8.00 -12.54 -5.97
CA LYS A 11 -7.09 -11.84 -6.88
C LYS A 11 -7.81 -11.44 -8.18
N ASP A 12 -8.60 -12.34 -8.76
CA ASP A 12 -9.36 -12.07 -9.99
C ASP A 12 -10.46 -11.03 -9.75
N TRP A 13 -11.22 -11.14 -8.66
CA TRP A 13 -12.21 -10.13 -8.29
C TRP A 13 -11.59 -8.76 -8.03
N GLY A 14 -10.43 -8.72 -7.35
CA GLY A 14 -9.71 -7.48 -7.11
C GLY A 14 -9.32 -6.79 -8.43
N LYS A 15 -8.78 -7.55 -9.39
CA LYS A 15 -8.47 -7.04 -10.73
C LYS A 15 -9.72 -6.55 -11.45
N ALA A 16 -10.82 -7.29 -11.40
CA ALA A 16 -12.10 -6.89 -11.98
C ALA A 16 -12.68 -5.61 -11.33
N LEU A 17 -12.36 -5.34 -10.06
CA LEU A 17 -12.71 -4.12 -9.36
C LEU A 17 -11.76 -2.94 -9.67
N GLY A 18 -10.74 -3.16 -10.52
CA GLY A 18 -9.82 -2.14 -11.01
C GLY A 18 -8.57 -1.95 -10.15
N PHE A 19 -8.21 -2.91 -9.30
CA PHE A 19 -6.86 -3.00 -8.76
C PHE A 19 -5.93 -3.62 -9.80
N HIS A 20 -4.68 -3.17 -9.87
CA HIS A 20 -3.71 -3.68 -10.82
C HIS A 20 -3.05 -4.98 -10.34
N ASP A 21 -2.85 -5.13 -9.05
CA ASP A 21 -2.45 -6.39 -8.43
C ASP A 21 -3.04 -6.52 -7.03
N VAL A 22 -3.14 -7.77 -6.57
CA VAL A 22 -3.67 -8.18 -5.27
C VAL A 22 -2.78 -9.28 -4.73
N ARG A 23 -2.21 -9.09 -3.55
CA ARG A 23 -1.29 -10.04 -2.91
C ARG A 23 -1.62 -10.22 -1.43
N ILE A 24 -1.21 -11.35 -0.89
CA ILE A 24 -1.57 -11.80 0.45
C ILE A 24 -0.30 -12.05 1.26
N ALA A 25 -0.15 -11.36 2.39
CA ALA A 25 0.92 -11.57 3.35
C ALA A 25 0.41 -12.27 4.62
N ASN A 26 1.32 -12.92 5.34
CA ASN A 26 1.04 -13.42 6.69
C ASN A 26 1.12 -12.26 7.69
N ALA A 27 0.02 -11.97 8.39
CA ALA A 27 -0.04 -10.91 9.39
C ALA A 27 0.84 -11.16 10.63
N GLN A 28 1.33 -12.39 10.79
CA GLN A 28 2.25 -12.78 11.88
C GLN A 28 3.73 -12.70 11.46
N THR A 29 4.01 -12.21 10.24
CA THR A 29 5.40 -11.98 9.80
C THR A 29 6.09 -11.02 10.77
N ASP A 30 7.32 -11.38 11.15
CA ASP A 30 8.13 -10.55 12.01
C ASP A 30 8.47 -9.21 11.31
N MET A 31 8.05 -8.13 11.92
CA MET A 31 8.25 -6.77 11.46
C MET A 31 9.17 -5.95 12.41
N LEU A 32 9.94 -6.61 13.29
CA LEU A 32 10.79 -5.95 14.28
C LEU A 32 11.78 -4.97 13.65
N LYS A 33 12.31 -5.29 12.47
CA LYS A 33 13.19 -4.37 11.74
C LYS A 33 12.45 -3.09 11.34
N VAL A 34 11.25 -3.21 10.79
CA VAL A 34 10.42 -2.05 10.38
C VAL A 34 10.01 -1.24 11.60
N GLU A 35 9.69 -1.91 12.71
CA GLU A 35 9.36 -1.27 13.98
C GLU A 35 10.55 -0.49 14.55
N SER A 36 11.74 -1.07 14.52
CA SER A 36 12.98 -0.42 14.94
C SER A 36 13.32 0.80 14.05
N GLU A 37 13.21 0.67 12.74
CA GLU A 37 13.43 1.77 11.79
C GLU A 37 12.43 2.92 12.01
N LEU A 38 11.16 2.61 12.28
CA LEU A 38 10.15 3.61 12.61
C LEU A 38 10.47 4.33 13.92
N GLN A 39 10.89 3.58 14.95
CA GLN A 39 11.24 4.18 16.25
C GLN A 39 12.46 5.07 16.14
N GLU A 40 13.49 4.67 15.41
CA GLU A 40 14.66 5.49 15.13
C GLU A 40 14.29 6.78 14.40
N TRP A 41 13.45 6.69 13.38
CA TRP A 41 12.96 7.83 12.62
C TRP A 41 12.18 8.82 13.51
N LEU A 42 11.34 8.32 14.43
CA LEU A 42 10.62 9.12 15.40
C LEU A 42 11.57 9.78 16.41
N ASN A 43 12.53 9.02 16.94
CA ASN A 43 13.50 9.53 17.93
C ASN A 43 14.40 10.65 17.36
N ASN A 44 14.68 10.60 16.06
CA ASN A 44 15.43 11.64 15.35
C ASN A 44 14.56 12.86 14.97
N GLY A 45 13.27 12.86 15.30
CA GLY A 45 12.35 13.96 14.99
C GLY A 45 12.04 14.12 13.50
N PHE A 46 12.33 13.11 12.66
CA PHE A 46 12.14 13.18 11.20
C PHE A 46 10.68 13.27 10.78
N HIS A 47 9.74 12.99 11.68
CA HIS A 47 8.31 13.15 11.46
C HIS A 47 7.85 14.62 11.49
N GLY A 48 8.69 15.57 11.91
CA GLY A 48 8.30 16.99 12.02
C GLY A 48 7.03 17.15 12.85
N ASP A 49 6.05 17.88 12.33
CA ASP A 49 4.75 18.13 12.98
C ASP A 49 3.73 16.99 12.82
N MET A 50 4.15 15.84 12.28
CA MET A 50 3.26 14.68 12.07
C MET A 50 3.16 13.81 13.34
N ASP A 51 2.72 14.37 14.47
CA ASP A 51 2.62 13.68 15.76
C ASP A 51 1.78 12.40 15.71
N TYR A 52 0.84 12.30 14.76
CA TYR A 52 0.06 11.11 14.54
C TYR A 52 0.90 9.88 14.17
N MET A 53 2.14 10.06 13.70
CA MET A 53 3.05 8.96 13.40
C MET A 53 3.49 8.22 14.67
N ALA A 54 3.68 8.92 15.79
CA ALA A 54 4.03 8.34 17.08
C ALA A 54 2.80 7.78 17.84
N LYS A 55 1.62 8.33 17.59
CA LYS A 55 0.40 8.14 18.40
C LYS A 55 -0.06 6.70 18.58
N HIS A 56 0.23 5.81 17.64
CA HIS A 56 -0.36 4.46 17.60
C HIS A 56 0.65 3.34 17.96
N GLY A 57 1.91 3.69 18.21
CA GLY A 57 2.95 2.75 18.62
C GLY A 57 3.04 1.51 17.72
N THR A 58 3.10 0.35 18.32
CA THR A 58 3.25 -0.96 17.65
C THR A 58 2.06 -1.40 16.81
N LYS A 59 0.88 -0.77 16.94
CA LYS A 59 -0.29 -1.08 16.09
C LYS A 59 0.00 -0.92 14.59
N ARG A 60 0.99 -0.08 14.21
CA ARG A 60 1.38 0.11 12.82
C ARG A 60 2.02 -1.13 12.19
N THR A 61 2.74 -1.90 12.98
CA THR A 61 3.51 -3.08 12.55
C THR A 61 2.86 -4.39 12.96
N ARG A 62 1.93 -4.35 13.91
CA ARG A 62 1.28 -5.52 14.49
C ARG A 62 -0.22 -5.52 14.19
N PRO A 63 -0.64 -6.08 13.05
CA PRO A 63 -2.03 -6.05 12.61
C PRO A 63 -3.06 -6.50 13.65
N ALA A 64 -2.75 -7.54 14.42
CA ALA A 64 -3.66 -8.07 15.43
C ALA A 64 -3.88 -7.12 16.63
N GLU A 65 -2.99 -6.15 16.86
CA GLU A 65 -3.20 -5.09 17.87
C GLU A 65 -4.15 -4.00 17.36
N LEU A 66 -4.23 -3.82 16.02
CA LEU A 66 -5.13 -2.87 15.39
C LEU A 66 -6.50 -3.50 15.11
N GLU A 67 -6.51 -4.72 14.59
CA GLU A 67 -7.70 -5.50 14.30
C GLU A 67 -7.51 -6.91 14.85
N PRO A 68 -8.15 -7.26 15.99
CA PRO A 68 -8.00 -8.57 16.63
C PRO A 68 -8.33 -9.73 15.67
N ARG A 69 -7.65 -10.85 15.86
CA ARG A 69 -7.77 -12.07 15.03
C ARG A 69 -7.25 -11.96 13.60
N THR A 70 -6.64 -10.85 13.18
CA THR A 70 -6.04 -10.74 11.85
C THR A 70 -5.00 -11.84 11.64
N GLN A 71 -5.18 -12.64 10.60
CA GLN A 71 -4.26 -13.68 10.15
C GLN A 71 -3.55 -13.33 8.86
N ARG A 72 -4.23 -12.57 8.00
CA ARG A 72 -3.69 -12.17 6.68
C ARG A 72 -3.90 -10.69 6.43
N VAL A 73 -2.96 -10.15 5.65
CA VAL A 73 -3.03 -8.81 5.08
C VAL A 73 -3.13 -8.98 3.57
N ILE A 74 -4.25 -8.59 2.99
CA ILE A 74 -4.43 -8.52 1.55
C ILE A 74 -4.05 -7.10 1.15
N SER A 75 -2.93 -6.94 0.45
CA SER A 75 -2.46 -5.65 -0.07
C SER A 75 -2.81 -5.52 -1.55
N VAL A 76 -3.23 -4.33 -1.94
CA VAL A 76 -3.62 -4.02 -3.32
C VAL A 76 -2.98 -2.71 -3.75
N TYR A 77 -2.77 -2.53 -5.06
CA TYR A 77 -2.44 -1.22 -5.60
C TYR A 77 -3.31 -0.83 -6.80
N MET A 78 -3.51 0.47 -6.96
CA MET A 78 -4.27 1.07 -8.07
C MET A 78 -3.49 2.24 -8.65
N ASN A 79 -3.14 2.18 -9.94
CA ASN A 79 -2.46 3.26 -10.65
C ASN A 79 -3.33 4.53 -10.70
N TYR A 80 -2.68 5.70 -10.62
CA TYR A 80 -3.31 7.00 -10.78
C TYR A 80 -2.79 7.78 -12.01
N THR A 81 -2.06 7.11 -12.89
CA THR A 81 -1.58 7.67 -14.17
C THR A 81 -2.34 7.03 -15.32
N PRO A 82 -3.43 7.65 -15.81
CA PRO A 82 -4.11 7.15 -17.00
C PRO A 82 -3.23 7.31 -18.26
N PRO A 83 -3.46 6.51 -19.31
CA PRO A 83 -2.64 6.57 -20.55
C PRO A 83 -2.60 7.96 -21.21
N ASP A 84 -3.72 8.67 -21.17
CA ASP A 84 -3.92 9.95 -21.86
C ASP A 84 -3.62 11.19 -20.98
N VAL A 85 -2.76 11.03 -19.99
CA VAL A 85 -2.41 12.14 -19.11
C VAL A 85 -1.46 13.12 -19.81
N HIS A 86 -1.73 14.43 -19.67
CA HIS A 86 -0.83 15.49 -20.17
C HIS A 86 0.57 15.37 -19.56
N ASN A 87 1.59 15.73 -20.35
CA ASN A 87 2.93 15.81 -19.83
C ASN A 87 3.00 16.84 -18.69
N SER A 88 3.60 16.48 -17.57
CA SER A 88 3.69 17.36 -16.40
C SER A 88 4.47 18.64 -16.70
N TRP A 89 5.53 18.56 -17.52
CA TRP A 89 6.32 19.72 -17.89
C TRP A 89 5.55 20.71 -18.76
N ASP A 90 4.69 20.24 -19.67
CA ASP A 90 3.83 21.10 -20.49
C ASP A 90 2.84 21.86 -19.61
N VAL A 91 2.29 21.21 -18.57
CA VAL A 91 1.38 21.87 -17.64
C VAL A 91 2.09 22.84 -16.71
N ILE A 92 3.28 22.49 -16.19
CA ILE A 92 4.07 23.36 -15.31
C ILE A 92 4.52 24.64 -16.04
N ASN A 93 4.88 24.52 -17.32
CA ASN A 93 5.34 25.65 -18.13
C ASN A 93 4.20 26.50 -18.73
N ASP A 94 2.96 26.07 -18.61
CA ASP A 94 1.79 26.83 -19.07
C ASP A 94 1.36 27.84 -18.01
N THR A 95 1.62 29.12 -18.25
CA THR A 95 1.29 30.21 -17.32
C THR A 95 -0.22 30.41 -17.08
N GLN A 96 -1.08 29.77 -17.88
CA GLN A 96 -2.53 29.82 -17.75
C GLN A 96 -3.11 28.66 -16.93
N LYS A 97 -2.27 27.73 -16.46
CA LYS A 97 -2.69 26.55 -15.73
C LYS A 97 -2.03 26.44 -14.37
N ALA A 98 -2.76 25.94 -13.39
CA ALA A 98 -2.21 25.48 -12.13
C ALA A 98 -1.73 24.03 -12.28
N PHE A 99 -0.56 23.71 -11.74
CA PHE A 99 -0.12 22.32 -11.65
C PHE A 99 -0.65 21.69 -10.36
N VAL A 100 -1.35 20.59 -10.51
CA VAL A 100 -1.83 19.76 -9.40
C VAL A 100 -1.16 18.40 -9.47
N SER A 101 -0.64 17.91 -8.35
CA SER A 101 -0.04 16.56 -8.27
C SER A 101 -0.99 15.49 -8.77
N ARG A 102 -0.50 14.58 -9.58
CA ARG A 102 -1.33 13.57 -10.27
C ARG A 102 -2.19 12.72 -9.32
N TYR A 103 -1.64 12.36 -8.17
CA TYR A 103 -2.38 11.58 -7.18
C TYR A 103 -3.62 12.32 -6.63
N ALA A 104 -3.61 13.65 -6.66
CA ALA A 104 -4.70 14.48 -6.16
C ALA A 104 -5.77 14.80 -7.22
N LEU A 105 -5.57 14.36 -8.47
CA LEU A 105 -6.55 14.56 -9.53
C LEU A 105 -7.74 13.60 -9.40
N GLY A 106 -8.92 14.09 -9.74
CA GLY A 106 -10.14 13.28 -9.76
C GLY A 106 -10.82 13.16 -8.39
N ARG A 107 -11.38 11.97 -8.11
CA ARG A 107 -12.10 11.69 -6.87
C ARG A 107 -11.13 11.35 -5.76
N ASP A 108 -11.53 11.64 -4.51
CA ASP A 108 -10.83 11.23 -3.30
C ASP A 108 -10.49 9.73 -3.31
N TYR A 109 -9.21 9.40 -3.49
CA TYR A 109 -8.75 8.03 -3.63
C TYR A 109 -8.99 7.19 -2.37
N HIS A 110 -8.97 7.78 -1.17
CA HIS A 110 -9.28 7.08 0.07
C HIS A 110 -10.68 6.48 0.03
N LYS A 111 -11.65 7.25 -0.49
CA LYS A 111 -13.03 6.77 -0.66
C LYS A 111 -13.14 5.73 -1.76
N VAL A 112 -12.42 5.94 -2.86
CA VAL A 112 -12.44 5.02 -4.01
C VAL A 112 -11.88 3.65 -3.64
N LEU A 113 -10.67 3.60 -3.02
CA LEU A 113 -10.04 2.34 -2.66
C LEU A 113 -10.85 1.60 -1.59
N ARG A 114 -11.27 2.31 -0.52
CA ARG A 114 -12.08 1.69 0.52
C ARG A 114 -13.40 1.13 -0.02
N ALA A 115 -14.08 1.85 -0.91
CA ALA A 115 -15.31 1.36 -1.54
C ALA A 115 -15.07 0.13 -2.43
N ARG A 116 -13.94 0.06 -3.14
CA ARG A 116 -13.56 -1.11 -3.94
C ARG A 116 -13.19 -2.32 -3.07
N LEU A 117 -12.42 -2.10 -2.00
CA LEU A 117 -12.09 -3.16 -1.04
C LEU A 117 -13.33 -3.65 -0.30
N GLN A 118 -14.29 -2.77 0.01
CA GLN A 118 -15.57 -3.19 0.56
C GLN A 118 -16.32 -4.12 -0.41
N LYS A 119 -16.40 -3.76 -1.68
CA LYS A 119 -17.01 -4.63 -2.71
C LYS A 119 -16.27 -5.96 -2.88
N LEU A 120 -14.95 -5.99 -2.65
CA LEU A 120 -14.19 -7.23 -2.62
C LEU A 120 -14.60 -8.09 -1.40
N ALA A 121 -14.74 -7.48 -0.24
CA ALA A 121 -15.20 -8.16 0.97
C ALA A 121 -16.63 -8.69 0.81
N ASP A 122 -17.53 -7.93 0.17
CA ASP A 122 -18.89 -8.37 -0.13
C ASP A 122 -18.89 -9.63 -1.00
N LYS A 123 -18.06 -9.68 -2.06
CA LYS A 123 -17.89 -10.87 -2.90
C LYS A 123 -17.35 -12.09 -2.13
N ILE A 124 -16.43 -11.87 -1.21
CA ILE A 124 -15.93 -12.93 -0.33
C ILE A 124 -17.08 -13.43 0.56
N THR A 125 -17.84 -12.52 1.16
CA THR A 125 -19.00 -12.86 2.01
C THR A 125 -20.05 -13.65 1.24
N ASP A 126 -20.35 -13.28 0.00
CA ASP A 126 -21.29 -14.00 -0.86
C ASP A 126 -20.82 -15.44 -1.13
N GLN A 127 -19.51 -15.66 -1.21
CA GLN A 127 -18.93 -16.98 -1.50
C GLN A 127 -18.83 -17.91 -0.29
N ILE A 128 -18.47 -17.36 0.89
CA ILE A 128 -18.11 -18.18 2.06
C ILE A 128 -18.91 -17.90 3.33
N GLY A 129 -19.80 -16.92 3.30
CA GLY A 129 -20.48 -16.39 4.48
C GLY A 129 -19.66 -15.32 5.22
N SER A 130 -20.13 -14.95 6.41
CA SER A 130 -19.50 -13.88 7.21
C SER A 130 -18.08 -14.24 7.66
N PHE A 131 -17.18 -13.27 7.63
CA PHE A 131 -15.82 -13.35 8.13
C PHE A 131 -15.42 -12.00 8.75
N ASN A 132 -14.31 -11.96 9.49
CA ASN A 132 -13.83 -10.70 10.05
C ASN A 132 -12.84 -10.03 9.10
N TYR A 133 -13.08 -8.76 8.83
CA TYR A 133 -12.18 -7.95 8.04
C TYR A 133 -12.28 -6.47 8.39
N ARG A 134 -11.24 -5.73 8.04
CA ARG A 134 -11.24 -4.27 8.04
C ARG A 134 -10.40 -3.74 6.89
N VAL A 135 -10.90 -2.71 6.20
CA VAL A 135 -10.22 -2.11 5.05
C VAL A 135 -9.56 -0.79 5.44
N PHE A 136 -8.38 -0.55 4.90
CA PHE A 136 -7.56 0.61 5.15
C PHE A 136 -7.07 1.22 3.85
N SER A 137 -6.83 2.52 3.86
CA SER A 137 -6.12 3.26 2.82
C SER A 137 -5.58 4.54 3.44
N ASP A 138 -4.26 4.68 3.46
CA ASP A 138 -3.46 5.84 3.87
C ASP A 138 -3.69 6.31 5.33
N SER A 139 -4.89 6.75 5.67
CA SER A 139 -5.19 7.46 6.93
C SER A 139 -5.20 6.58 8.21
N ALA A 140 -4.87 5.30 8.12
CA ALA A 140 -4.84 4.36 9.24
C ALA A 140 -3.40 4.13 9.75
N PRO A 141 -3.22 3.64 10.99
CA PRO A 141 -1.90 3.26 11.50
C PRO A 141 -1.45 1.91 10.91
N VAL A 142 -1.21 1.88 9.60
CA VAL A 142 -0.77 0.72 8.82
C VAL A 142 0.53 1.07 8.12
N MET A 143 1.50 0.16 8.13
CA MET A 143 2.75 0.26 7.37
C MET A 143 2.56 -0.31 5.96
N GLU A 144 1.76 0.39 5.14
CA GLU A 144 1.29 -0.09 3.82
C GLU A 144 2.43 -0.55 2.91
N VAL A 145 3.51 0.24 2.79
CA VAL A 145 4.67 -0.12 1.96
C VAL A 145 5.36 -1.40 2.44
N ALA A 146 5.46 -1.58 3.76
CA ALA A 146 6.08 -2.77 4.33
C ALA A 146 5.22 -4.02 4.10
N TRP A 147 3.91 -3.93 4.31
CA TRP A 147 2.99 -5.03 4.03
C TRP A 147 2.91 -5.36 2.54
N ALA A 148 2.90 -4.35 1.67
CA ALA A 148 2.94 -4.54 0.23
C ALA A 148 4.23 -5.25 -0.23
N GLN A 149 5.38 -4.96 0.39
CA GLN A 149 6.63 -5.68 0.14
C GLN A 149 6.57 -7.12 0.65
N GLN A 150 6.03 -7.33 1.85
CA GLN A 150 5.85 -8.67 2.43
C GLN A 150 4.86 -9.54 1.66
N SER A 151 3.93 -8.94 0.95
CA SER A 151 3.01 -9.65 0.07
C SER A 151 3.54 -9.90 -1.35
N GLY A 152 4.68 -9.31 -1.72
CA GLY A 152 5.26 -9.46 -3.06
C GLY A 152 4.73 -8.48 -4.11
N LEU A 153 4.04 -7.41 -3.73
CA LEU A 153 3.57 -6.37 -4.68
C LEU A 153 4.71 -5.57 -5.30
N GLY A 154 5.86 -5.47 -4.64
CA GLY A 154 7.00 -4.72 -5.12
C GLY A 154 8.09 -4.59 -4.06
N TRP A 155 9.03 -3.69 -4.27
CA TRP A 155 10.13 -3.42 -3.33
C TRP A 155 10.10 -1.97 -2.85
N ARG A 156 10.56 -1.70 -1.65
CA ARG A 156 10.73 -0.34 -1.14
C ARG A 156 11.92 0.32 -1.84
N GLY A 157 11.68 1.38 -2.58
CA GLY A 157 12.71 2.16 -3.24
C GLY A 157 13.56 2.99 -2.27
N LYS A 158 14.69 3.55 -2.75
CA LYS A 158 15.51 4.49 -1.95
C LYS A 158 14.75 5.74 -1.51
N HIS A 159 13.72 6.13 -2.27
CA HIS A 159 12.77 7.21 -1.94
C HIS A 159 11.65 6.79 -0.99
N THR A 160 11.75 5.62 -0.37
CA THR A 160 10.83 5.02 0.61
C THR A 160 9.46 4.56 0.08
N LEU A 161 9.05 4.94 -1.13
CA LEU A 161 7.81 4.45 -1.73
C LEU A 161 7.99 3.02 -2.26
N LEU A 162 6.85 2.31 -2.40
CA LEU A 162 6.84 1.02 -3.09
C LEU A 162 7.07 1.23 -4.59
N LEU A 163 7.89 0.36 -5.17
CA LEU A 163 8.15 0.27 -6.62
C LEU A 163 7.66 -1.07 -7.15
N SER A 164 6.96 -1.02 -8.27
CA SER A 164 6.60 -2.19 -9.08
C SER A 164 7.30 -2.11 -10.43
N ARG A 165 7.73 -3.25 -10.98
CA ARG A 165 8.31 -3.30 -12.34
C ARG A 165 7.34 -2.86 -13.43
N GLN A 166 6.03 -3.05 -13.20
CA GLN A 166 4.99 -2.76 -14.18
C GLN A 166 4.47 -1.33 -14.07
N ALA A 167 4.43 -0.76 -12.85
CA ALA A 167 3.72 0.49 -12.57
C ALA A 167 4.64 1.62 -12.06
N GLY A 168 5.95 1.37 -11.89
CA GLY A 168 6.82 2.35 -11.22
C GLY A 168 6.37 2.54 -9.77
N SER A 169 6.18 3.80 -9.34
CA SER A 169 5.68 4.15 -8.00
C SER A 169 4.41 5.02 -8.02
N MET A 170 3.79 5.19 -9.21
CA MET A 170 2.64 6.08 -9.37
C MET A 170 1.32 5.33 -9.17
N PHE A 171 1.12 4.81 -7.96
CA PHE A 171 -0.09 4.10 -7.56
C PHE A 171 -0.41 4.35 -6.09
N PHE A 172 -1.67 4.15 -5.73
CA PHE A 172 -2.15 4.10 -4.36
C PHE A 172 -2.06 2.70 -3.81
N LEU A 173 -1.80 2.57 -2.51
CA LEU A 173 -1.88 1.34 -1.75
C LEU A 173 -3.16 1.30 -0.92
N ALA A 174 -3.64 0.10 -0.64
CA ALA A 174 -4.68 -0.15 0.35
C ALA A 174 -4.61 -1.60 0.84
N GLU A 175 -5.13 -1.85 2.03
CA GLU A 175 -5.09 -3.15 2.68
C GLU A 175 -6.47 -3.57 3.20
N MET A 176 -6.66 -4.89 3.20
CA MET A 176 -7.71 -5.56 3.96
C MET A 176 -7.06 -6.51 4.97
N TYR A 177 -7.26 -6.27 6.25
CA TYR A 177 -6.93 -7.21 7.31
C TYR A 177 -8.06 -8.22 7.46
N THR A 178 -7.73 -9.49 7.60
CA THR A 178 -8.74 -10.55 7.68
C THR A 178 -8.29 -11.72 8.55
N ASP A 179 -9.26 -12.43 9.14
CA ASP A 179 -9.05 -13.66 9.88
C ASP A 179 -9.06 -14.92 9.00
N LEU A 180 -9.22 -14.79 7.68
CA LEU A 180 -9.21 -15.92 6.77
C LEU A 180 -7.78 -16.49 6.64
N PRO A 181 -7.59 -17.83 6.80
CA PRO A 181 -6.27 -18.46 6.69
C PRO A 181 -5.89 -18.71 5.21
N LEU A 182 -5.89 -17.66 4.40
CA LEU A 182 -5.55 -17.74 2.98
C LEU A 182 -4.07 -18.15 2.79
N PRO A 183 -3.72 -18.85 1.72
CA PRO A 183 -2.32 -19.05 1.33
C PRO A 183 -1.66 -17.69 1.06
N VAL A 184 -0.39 -17.57 1.44
CA VAL A 184 0.39 -16.34 1.32
C VAL A 184 1.19 -16.32 0.02
N ASP A 185 1.43 -15.15 -0.51
CA ASP A 185 2.33 -14.92 -1.63
C ASP A 185 3.77 -14.75 -1.13
N GLU A 186 4.73 -14.95 -2.01
CA GLU A 186 6.15 -14.76 -1.69
C GLU A 186 6.49 -13.27 -1.55
N ALA A 187 7.19 -12.93 -0.47
CA ALA A 187 7.67 -11.58 -0.23
C ALA A 187 8.71 -11.15 -1.29
N THR A 188 8.72 -9.86 -1.61
CA THR A 188 9.78 -9.28 -2.44
C THR A 188 11.04 -9.04 -1.59
N THR A 189 12.04 -9.89 -1.76
CA THR A 189 13.34 -9.79 -1.05
C THR A 189 14.38 -9.00 -1.84
N ASN A 190 14.27 -8.98 -3.16
CA ASN A 190 15.22 -8.32 -4.04
C ASN A 190 15.04 -6.80 -4.06
N GLN A 191 16.15 -6.07 -4.04
CA GLN A 191 16.24 -4.63 -4.21
C GLN A 191 16.70 -4.30 -5.63
N TYR A 192 15.85 -3.65 -6.42
CA TYR A 192 16.15 -3.37 -7.83
C TYR A 192 16.66 -1.95 -8.08
N CYS A 193 16.88 -1.14 -7.05
CA CYS A 193 17.46 0.20 -7.20
C CYS A 193 18.96 0.16 -7.56
N GLY A 194 19.69 -0.86 -7.10
CA GLY A 194 21.12 -1.01 -7.38
C GLY A 194 21.92 0.28 -7.13
N SER A 195 22.72 0.68 -8.11
CA SER A 195 23.53 1.92 -8.06
C SER A 195 22.74 3.18 -8.44
N CYS A 196 21.46 3.10 -8.80
CA CYS A 196 20.65 4.27 -9.18
C CYS A 196 20.46 5.23 -8.00
N THR A 197 20.72 6.53 -8.22
CA THR A 197 20.61 7.60 -7.22
C THR A 197 19.62 8.69 -7.62
N ARG A 198 18.91 8.54 -8.73
CA ARG A 198 18.09 9.60 -9.33
C ARG A 198 17.13 10.29 -8.35
N CYS A 199 16.45 9.53 -7.49
CA CYS A 199 15.52 10.12 -6.50
C CYS A 199 16.28 10.93 -5.43
N ILE A 200 17.50 10.53 -5.08
CA ILE A 200 18.38 11.24 -4.13
C ILE A 200 18.87 12.54 -4.77
N ASP A 201 19.38 12.46 -6.01
CA ASP A 201 20.00 13.58 -6.71
C ASP A 201 19.00 14.72 -7.04
N VAL A 202 17.72 14.38 -7.28
CA VAL A 202 16.67 15.38 -7.58
C VAL A 202 15.93 15.87 -6.35
N CYS A 203 16.21 15.34 -5.17
CA CYS A 203 15.53 15.76 -3.93
C CYS A 203 15.98 17.18 -3.54
N PRO A 204 15.10 18.20 -3.61
CA PRO A 204 15.51 19.59 -3.41
C PRO A 204 15.90 19.89 -1.96
N THR A 205 15.44 19.08 -1.03
CA THR A 205 15.71 19.24 0.40
C THR A 205 16.73 18.23 0.94
N GLN A 206 17.21 17.34 0.08
CA GLN A 206 18.11 16.23 0.46
C GLN A 206 17.55 15.34 1.59
N ALA A 207 16.22 15.19 1.65
CA ALA A 207 15.54 14.39 2.67
C ALA A 207 15.50 12.89 2.33
N ILE A 208 15.98 12.49 1.12
CA ILE A 208 16.04 11.10 0.66
C ILE A 208 17.47 10.58 0.79
#